data_31bff9e0533ec8b252c663509e8a189d
#
_entry.id   31bff9e0533ec8b252c663509e8a189d
#
_cell.length_a   1.000
_cell.length_b   1.000
_cell.length_c   1.000
_cell.angle_alpha   90.00
_cell.angle_beta   90.00
_cell.angle_gamma   90.00
#
_symmetry.space_group_name_H-M   'P 1'
#
loop_
_entity.id
_entity.type
_entity.pdbx_description
1 polymer ?
#
loop_
_entity_poly.entity_id
_entity_poly.type
_entity_poly.pdbx_seq_one_letter_code
_entity_poly.pdbx_strand_id
1 'polypeptide(L)'
;MRLPFASLPLALSLIFLAAPAAAQEGGALSPRVVEEAAVPSVMTQAVDGFIIPGYRDLAEATNALSEASAGLCKSPSETTLEAARSAFSSVVERWSAIEIIRLGPALEQNRFERFLFYPDRKSTGLKQVQAILAKKDESATSPETLKGKSVAVQGLGAL
;
A
#
# COMPACT_ATOMS: atom_id res chain seq x y z
N MET A 1 37.29 -38.57 68.65
CA MET A 1 38.39 -37.79 68.03
C MET A 1 37.89 -37.23 66.76
N ARG A 2 37.41 -35.93 66.78
CA ARG A 2 36.78 -35.27 65.68
C ARG A 2 37.72 -34.20 65.15
N LEU A 3 38.10 -34.26 63.87
CA LEU A 3 38.90 -33.28 63.19
C LEU A 3 37.97 -32.27 62.53
N PRO A 4 38.19 -30.95 62.58
CA PRO A 4 37.37 -29.96 61.89
C PRO A 4 37.92 -29.76 60.50
N PHE A 5 36.98 -29.79 59.52
CA PHE A 5 37.21 -29.35 58.14
C PHE A 5 37.14 -27.84 58.09
N ALA A 6 38.24 -27.23 57.73
CA ALA A 6 38.29 -25.81 57.42
C ALA A 6 37.91 -25.61 55.94
N SER A 7 36.77 -24.99 55.71
CA SER A 7 36.34 -24.56 54.38
C SER A 7 36.94 -23.19 54.05
N LEU A 8 37.74 -23.15 53.00
CA LEU A 8 38.31 -21.92 52.41
C LEU A 8 37.34 -21.36 51.35
N PRO A 9 36.88 -20.11 51.41
CA PRO A 9 36.08 -19.55 50.34
C PRO A 9 36.98 -19.06 49.20
N LEU A 10 36.83 -19.65 48.02
CA LEU A 10 37.45 -19.17 46.78
C LEU A 10 36.68 -17.98 46.25
N ALA A 11 37.18 -16.77 46.50
CA ALA A 11 36.61 -15.52 45.93
C ALA A 11 37.02 -15.42 44.45
N LEU A 12 36.12 -15.71 43.54
CA LEU A 12 36.30 -15.54 42.11
C LEU A 12 35.95 -14.08 41.74
N SER A 13 36.98 -13.22 41.65
CA SER A 13 36.79 -11.83 41.18
C SER A 13 36.62 -11.81 39.66
N LEU A 14 35.38 -11.61 39.20
CA LEU A 14 35.11 -11.28 37.81
C LEU A 14 35.52 -9.84 37.53
N ILE A 15 36.62 -9.65 36.82
CA ILE A 15 36.99 -8.38 36.23
C ILE A 15 36.18 -8.17 34.96
N PHE A 16 35.14 -7.33 35.02
CA PHE A 16 34.45 -6.83 33.82
C PHE A 16 35.36 -5.80 33.13
N LEU A 17 35.98 -6.21 32.02
CA LEU A 17 36.56 -5.24 31.07
C LEU A 17 35.37 -4.56 30.32
N ALA A 18 35.04 -3.38 30.74
CA ALA A 18 34.18 -2.48 29.97
C ALA A 18 34.95 -2.00 28.74
N ALA A 19 34.68 -2.57 27.58
CA ALA A 19 35.13 -2.04 26.32
C ALA A 19 34.38 -0.71 26.08
N PRO A 20 35.06 0.39 25.72
CA PRO A 20 34.37 1.61 25.34
C PRO A 20 33.56 1.32 24.06
N ALA A 21 32.24 1.43 24.14
CA ALA A 21 31.40 1.47 22.97
C ALA A 21 31.78 2.74 22.21
N ALA A 22 32.57 2.60 21.15
CA ALA A 22 32.73 3.67 20.19
C ALA A 22 31.34 3.90 19.56
N ALA A 23 30.67 4.98 20.00
CA ALA A 23 29.52 5.50 19.30
C ALA A 23 30.02 5.84 17.88
N GLN A 24 29.61 5.05 16.91
CA GLN A 24 29.74 5.44 15.51
C GLN A 24 28.92 6.71 15.39
N GLU A 25 29.60 7.85 15.27
CA GLU A 25 28.98 9.07 14.80
C GLU A 25 28.35 8.72 13.46
N GLY A 26 27.01 8.50 13.46
CA GLY A 26 26.23 8.36 12.26
C GLY A 26 26.55 9.58 11.41
N GLY A 27 27.32 9.37 10.34
CA GLY A 27 27.71 10.43 9.44
C GLY A 27 26.45 11.20 9.07
N ALA A 28 26.35 12.46 9.48
CA ALA A 28 25.26 13.34 9.10
C ALA A 28 25.14 13.24 7.58
N LEU A 29 24.00 12.71 7.08
CA LEU A 29 23.71 12.74 5.67
C LEU A 29 23.65 14.19 5.25
N SER A 30 24.79 14.72 4.80
CA SER A 30 24.79 16.04 4.19
C SER A 30 23.80 15.99 3.03
N PRO A 31 22.81 16.90 2.98
CA PRO A 31 21.88 16.92 1.87
C PRO A 31 22.69 17.05 0.58
N ARG A 32 22.60 16.06 -0.30
CA ARG A 32 23.20 16.16 -1.62
C ARG A 32 22.44 17.25 -2.37
N VAL A 33 23.07 18.39 -2.52
CA VAL A 33 22.55 19.45 -3.39
C VAL A 33 22.64 18.91 -4.81
N VAL A 34 21.50 18.75 -5.47
CA VAL A 34 21.46 18.39 -6.89
C VAL A 34 21.88 19.61 -7.67
N GLU A 35 22.91 19.45 -8.50
CA GLU A 35 23.33 20.51 -9.43
C GLU A 35 22.15 20.91 -10.32
N GLU A 36 21.88 22.20 -10.47
CA GLU A 36 20.76 22.73 -11.24
C GLU A 36 20.72 22.16 -12.68
N ALA A 37 21.89 21.98 -13.27
CA ALA A 37 22.03 21.38 -14.61
C ALA A 37 21.57 19.91 -14.69
N ALA A 38 21.51 19.20 -13.56
CA ALA A 38 21.03 17.80 -13.50
C ALA A 38 19.50 17.70 -13.36
N VAL A 39 18.81 18.77 -12.98
CA VAL A 39 17.36 18.76 -12.71
C VAL A 39 16.55 18.26 -13.92
N PRO A 40 16.78 18.73 -15.18
CA PRO A 40 16.02 18.25 -16.32
C PRO A 40 16.16 16.73 -16.53
N SER A 41 17.36 16.19 -16.38
CA SER A 41 17.58 14.75 -16.58
C SER A 41 16.92 13.91 -15.47
N VAL A 42 16.95 14.37 -14.22
CA VAL A 42 16.26 13.73 -13.10
C VAL A 42 14.75 13.75 -13.32
N MET A 43 14.20 14.88 -13.77
CA MET A 43 12.77 15.01 -14.07
C MET A 43 12.34 14.08 -15.21
N THR A 44 13.12 14.02 -16.29
CA THR A 44 12.84 13.11 -17.40
C THR A 44 12.88 11.65 -16.94
N GLN A 45 13.88 11.26 -16.17
CA GLN A 45 13.95 9.90 -15.62
C GLN A 45 12.78 9.59 -14.67
N ALA A 46 12.36 10.53 -13.85
CA ALA A 46 11.20 10.34 -12.98
C ALA A 46 9.91 10.14 -13.80
N VAL A 47 9.71 10.96 -14.83
CA VAL A 47 8.51 10.87 -15.68
C VAL A 47 8.53 9.62 -16.55
N ASP A 48 9.58 9.41 -17.31
CA ASP A 48 9.63 8.35 -18.33
C ASP A 48 9.97 6.98 -17.73
N GLY A 49 10.75 6.97 -16.65
CA GLY A 49 11.21 5.73 -16.00
C GLY A 49 10.32 5.24 -14.85
N PHE A 50 9.48 6.10 -14.29
CA PHE A 50 8.66 5.73 -13.14
C PHE A 50 7.17 6.09 -13.31
N ILE A 51 6.85 7.37 -13.57
CA ILE A 51 5.46 7.82 -13.55
C ILE A 51 4.66 7.21 -14.70
N ILE A 52 5.14 7.35 -15.93
CA ILE A 52 4.44 6.82 -17.13
C ILE A 52 4.31 5.29 -17.06
N PRO A 53 5.38 4.52 -16.82
CA PRO A 53 5.25 3.07 -16.66
C PRO A 53 4.34 2.68 -15.51
N GLY A 54 4.42 3.32 -14.36
CA GLY A 54 3.59 3.01 -13.20
C GLY A 54 2.08 3.18 -13.47
N TYR A 55 1.67 4.27 -14.14
CA TYR A 55 0.27 4.45 -14.53
C TYR A 55 -0.15 3.51 -15.67
N ARG A 56 0.75 3.11 -16.57
CA ARG A 56 0.46 2.09 -17.59
C ARG A 56 0.20 0.74 -16.94
N ASP A 57 1.07 0.31 -16.05
CA ASP A 57 0.93 -0.95 -15.33
C ASP A 57 -0.37 -0.99 -14.51
N LEU A 58 -0.74 0.13 -13.87
CA LEU A 58 -1.99 0.26 -13.16
C LEU A 58 -3.19 0.13 -14.11
N ALA A 59 -3.13 0.78 -15.28
CA ALA A 59 -4.20 0.69 -16.29
C ALA A 59 -4.38 -0.75 -16.81
N GLU A 60 -3.29 -1.45 -17.06
CA GLU A 60 -3.32 -2.87 -17.47
C GLU A 60 -3.92 -3.75 -16.38
N ALA A 61 -3.50 -3.57 -15.12
CA ALA A 61 -4.06 -4.32 -13.99
C ALA A 61 -5.56 -4.05 -13.78
N THR A 62 -6.02 -2.80 -13.93
CA THR A 62 -7.45 -2.48 -13.81
C THR A 62 -8.29 -3.05 -14.94
N ASN A 63 -7.75 -3.12 -16.16
CA ASN A 63 -8.41 -3.81 -17.28
C ASN A 63 -8.55 -5.30 -16.98
N ALA A 64 -7.49 -5.95 -16.52
CA ALA A 64 -7.52 -7.36 -16.12
C ALA A 64 -8.55 -7.64 -15.01
N LEU A 65 -8.65 -6.74 -14.01
CA LEU A 65 -9.67 -6.85 -12.96
C LEU A 65 -11.09 -6.71 -13.54
N SER A 66 -11.31 -5.79 -14.46
CA SER A 66 -12.60 -5.62 -15.13
C SER A 66 -13.00 -6.88 -15.90
N GLU A 67 -12.08 -7.47 -16.65
CA GLU A 67 -12.31 -8.72 -17.38
C GLU A 67 -12.58 -9.90 -16.44
N ALA A 68 -11.79 -10.06 -15.38
CA ALA A 68 -11.98 -11.12 -14.39
C ALA A 68 -13.33 -10.99 -13.66
N SER A 69 -13.73 -9.76 -13.32
CA SER A 69 -15.03 -9.47 -12.70
C SER A 69 -16.18 -9.78 -13.64
N ALA A 70 -16.08 -9.42 -14.92
CA ALA A 70 -17.07 -9.77 -15.93
C ALA A 70 -17.17 -11.30 -16.13
N GLY A 71 -16.04 -12.00 -16.10
CA GLY A 71 -15.98 -13.46 -16.15
C GLY A 71 -16.68 -14.11 -14.96
N LEU A 72 -16.45 -13.60 -13.75
CA LEU A 72 -17.12 -14.04 -12.53
C LEU A 72 -18.63 -13.83 -12.61
N CYS A 73 -19.09 -12.67 -13.07
CA CYS A 73 -20.52 -12.37 -13.24
C CYS A 73 -21.18 -13.28 -14.27
N LYS A 74 -20.49 -13.61 -15.36
CA LYS A 74 -21.00 -14.45 -16.45
C LYS A 74 -21.07 -15.93 -16.06
N SER A 75 -20.09 -16.41 -15.33
CA SER A 75 -19.95 -17.84 -14.99
C SER A 75 -19.40 -17.99 -13.56
N PRO A 76 -20.24 -17.78 -12.52
CA PRO A 76 -19.82 -17.86 -11.14
C PRO A 76 -19.26 -19.25 -10.79
N SER A 77 -18.01 -19.29 -10.33
CA SER A 77 -17.33 -20.51 -9.89
C SER A 77 -16.18 -20.14 -8.96
N GLU A 78 -15.63 -21.11 -8.22
CA GLU A 78 -14.44 -20.88 -7.39
C GLU A 78 -13.25 -20.40 -8.25
N THR A 79 -13.07 -20.97 -9.43
CA THR A 79 -12.00 -20.58 -10.36
C THR A 79 -12.13 -19.12 -10.82
N THR A 80 -13.34 -18.68 -11.19
CA THR A 80 -13.56 -17.29 -11.61
C THR A 80 -13.50 -16.32 -10.44
N LEU A 81 -13.89 -16.74 -9.25
CA LEU A 81 -13.73 -15.94 -8.02
C LEU A 81 -12.26 -15.75 -7.67
N GLU A 82 -11.46 -16.81 -7.75
CA GLU A 82 -10.02 -16.71 -7.48
C GLU A 82 -9.29 -15.85 -8.53
N ALA A 83 -9.69 -15.95 -9.80
CA ALA A 83 -9.17 -15.06 -10.83
C ALA A 83 -9.47 -13.58 -10.54
N ALA A 84 -10.70 -13.26 -10.10
CA ALA A 84 -11.06 -11.90 -9.72
C ALA A 84 -10.30 -11.41 -8.49
N ARG A 85 -10.10 -12.24 -7.47
CA ARG A 85 -9.30 -11.92 -6.29
C ARG A 85 -7.84 -11.67 -6.63
N SER A 86 -7.25 -12.50 -7.49
CA SER A 86 -5.87 -12.33 -7.95
C SER A 86 -5.70 -11.03 -8.74
N ALA A 87 -6.62 -10.73 -9.64
CA ALA A 87 -6.62 -9.48 -10.39
C ALA A 87 -6.79 -8.25 -9.46
N PHE A 88 -7.67 -8.33 -8.45
CA PHE A 88 -7.82 -7.30 -7.43
C PHE A 88 -6.50 -7.05 -6.67
N SER A 89 -5.84 -8.11 -6.23
CA SER A 89 -4.55 -7.99 -5.53
C SER A 89 -3.50 -7.30 -6.41
N SER A 90 -3.45 -7.64 -7.71
CA SER A 90 -2.54 -6.99 -8.66
C SER A 90 -2.83 -5.48 -8.78
N VAL A 91 -4.10 -5.07 -8.83
CA VAL A 91 -4.45 -3.63 -8.85
C VAL A 91 -3.99 -2.93 -7.57
N VAL A 92 -4.19 -3.54 -6.40
CA VAL A 92 -3.74 -2.97 -5.12
C VAL A 92 -2.23 -2.78 -5.11
N GLU A 93 -1.47 -3.76 -5.59
CA GLU A 93 0.00 -3.66 -5.69
C GLU A 93 0.43 -2.53 -6.63
N ARG A 94 -0.15 -2.44 -7.83
CA ARG A 94 0.18 -1.36 -8.79
C ARG A 94 -0.23 0.01 -8.27
N TRP A 95 -1.38 0.12 -7.63
CA TRP A 95 -1.80 1.35 -6.98
C TRP A 95 -0.83 1.79 -5.88
N SER A 96 -0.46 0.90 -4.97
CA SER A 96 0.45 1.23 -3.87
C SER A 96 1.82 1.70 -4.35
N ALA A 97 2.28 1.25 -5.52
CA ALA A 97 3.52 1.69 -6.11
C ALA A 97 3.47 3.12 -6.66
N ILE A 98 2.29 3.60 -7.14
CA ILE A 98 2.16 4.89 -7.85
C ILE A 98 1.33 5.92 -7.09
N GLU A 99 0.63 5.57 -6.02
CA GLU A 99 -0.28 6.46 -5.28
C GLU A 99 0.37 7.72 -4.69
N ILE A 100 1.70 7.70 -4.52
CA ILE A 100 2.47 8.87 -4.08
C ILE A 100 2.47 9.99 -5.12
N ILE A 101 2.23 9.66 -6.39
CA ILE A 101 2.22 10.61 -7.50
C ILE A 101 0.82 11.23 -7.63
N ARG A 102 0.62 12.32 -6.91
CA ARG A 102 -0.65 13.06 -6.87
C ARG A 102 -0.54 14.35 -7.65
N LEU A 103 -0.62 14.25 -8.97
CA LEU A 103 -0.53 15.42 -9.86
C LEU A 103 -1.32 15.21 -11.14
N GLY A 104 -1.59 16.31 -11.84
CA GLY A 104 -2.27 16.31 -13.14
C GLY A 104 -3.63 15.63 -13.13
N PRO A 105 -3.94 14.83 -14.16
CA PRO A 105 -5.25 14.19 -14.31
C PRO A 105 -5.70 13.30 -13.16
N ALA A 106 -4.77 12.77 -12.34
CA ALA A 106 -5.12 11.93 -11.20
C ALA A 106 -5.94 12.67 -10.12
N LEU A 107 -5.77 13.99 -10.01
CA LEU A 107 -6.49 14.83 -9.05
C LEU A 107 -7.81 15.39 -9.59
N GLU A 108 -8.02 15.35 -10.90
CA GLU A 108 -9.22 15.90 -11.51
C GLU A 108 -10.46 15.07 -11.15
N GLN A 109 -11.59 15.77 -10.91
CA GLN A 109 -12.89 15.12 -10.68
C GLN A 109 -12.87 14.09 -9.53
N ASN A 110 -12.04 14.28 -8.52
CA ASN A 110 -11.84 13.35 -7.39
C ASN A 110 -11.46 11.93 -7.83
N ARG A 111 -10.70 11.76 -8.93
CA ARG A 111 -10.32 10.44 -9.45
C ARG A 111 -9.53 9.64 -8.44
N PHE A 112 -8.69 10.32 -7.66
CA PHE A 112 -7.88 9.67 -6.63
C PHE A 112 -8.77 9.02 -5.55
N GLU A 113 -9.72 9.78 -5.00
CA GLU A 113 -10.66 9.30 -3.99
C GLU A 113 -11.68 8.32 -4.56
N ARG A 114 -12.03 8.46 -5.85
CA ARG A 114 -12.88 7.49 -6.56
C ARG A 114 -12.18 6.17 -6.82
N PHE A 115 -10.85 6.17 -6.95
CA PHE A 115 -10.08 4.95 -7.11
C PHE A 115 -9.94 4.21 -5.79
N LEU A 116 -9.61 4.92 -4.70
CA LEU A 116 -9.55 4.38 -3.35
C LEU A 116 -9.94 5.44 -2.31
N PHE A 117 -11.09 5.24 -1.67
CA PHE A 117 -11.53 6.05 -0.53
C PHE A 117 -10.84 5.56 0.76
N TYR A 118 -9.66 6.12 1.04
CA TYR A 118 -8.85 5.71 2.18
C TYR A 118 -8.20 6.93 2.87
N PRO A 119 -8.14 6.97 4.21
CA PRO A 119 -8.65 5.98 5.17
C PRO A 119 -10.15 6.12 5.45
N ASP A 120 -10.89 5.02 5.46
CA ASP A 120 -12.31 5.00 5.87
C ASP A 120 -12.45 4.85 7.40
N ARG A 121 -12.03 5.87 8.14
CA ARG A 121 -11.96 5.86 9.62
C ARG A 121 -13.30 5.63 10.32
N LYS A 122 -14.42 5.91 9.66
CA LYS A 122 -15.78 5.77 10.23
C LYS A 122 -16.54 4.61 9.61
N SER A 123 -15.87 3.79 8.80
CA SER A 123 -16.50 2.73 8.00
C SER A 123 -17.68 3.25 7.16
N THR A 124 -17.54 4.45 6.61
CA THR A 124 -18.58 5.09 5.81
C THR A 124 -18.82 4.34 4.51
N GLY A 125 -17.75 3.98 3.78
CA GLY A 125 -17.81 3.18 2.56
C GLY A 125 -18.41 1.81 2.84
N LEU A 126 -17.87 1.08 3.81
CA LEU A 126 -18.37 -0.24 4.19
C LEU A 126 -19.88 -0.24 4.48
N LYS A 127 -20.36 0.70 5.31
CA LYS A 127 -21.79 0.81 5.67
C LYS A 127 -22.66 1.13 4.46
N GLN A 128 -22.19 2.01 3.57
CA GLN A 128 -22.92 2.39 2.37
C GLN A 128 -22.97 1.23 1.35
N VAL A 129 -21.88 0.51 1.14
CA VAL A 129 -21.86 -0.68 0.28
C VAL A 129 -22.80 -1.75 0.82
N GLN A 130 -22.76 -2.03 2.13
CA GLN A 130 -23.70 -2.97 2.76
C GLN A 130 -25.16 -2.54 2.58
N ALA A 131 -25.45 -1.25 2.67
CA ALA A 131 -26.81 -0.73 2.45
C ALA A 131 -27.26 -0.87 1.00
N ILE A 132 -26.38 -0.65 0.02
CA ILE A 132 -26.63 -0.86 -1.40
C ILE A 132 -26.98 -2.33 -1.66
N LEU A 133 -26.17 -3.25 -1.13
CA LEU A 133 -26.39 -4.69 -1.28
C LEU A 133 -27.70 -5.14 -0.62
N ALA A 134 -27.97 -4.70 0.60
CA ALA A 134 -29.20 -5.07 1.34
C ALA A 134 -30.48 -4.58 0.64
N LYS A 135 -30.42 -3.40 0.00
CA LYS A 135 -31.54 -2.80 -0.75
C LYS A 135 -31.62 -3.30 -2.18
N LYS A 136 -30.62 -4.03 -2.67
CA LYS A 136 -30.49 -4.43 -4.08
C LYS A 136 -30.61 -3.21 -5.00
N ASP A 137 -29.89 -2.14 -4.67
CA ASP A 137 -29.98 -0.85 -5.38
C ASP A 137 -29.35 -0.96 -6.77
N GLU A 138 -30.20 -1.17 -7.78
CA GLU A 138 -29.78 -1.33 -9.18
C GLU A 138 -29.08 -0.09 -9.73
N SER A 139 -29.29 1.11 -9.14
CA SER A 139 -28.56 2.32 -9.56
C SER A 139 -27.05 2.28 -9.22
N ALA A 140 -26.59 1.28 -8.50
CA ALA A 140 -25.16 1.03 -8.28
C ALA A 140 -24.53 0.07 -9.33
N THR A 141 -25.30 -0.46 -10.28
CA THR A 141 -24.84 -1.47 -11.23
C THR A 141 -24.36 -0.89 -12.57
N SER A 142 -24.49 0.41 -12.80
CA SER A 142 -23.95 1.05 -14.00
C SER A 142 -22.94 2.16 -13.65
N PRO A 143 -21.88 2.33 -14.45
CA PRO A 143 -20.89 3.38 -14.24
C PRO A 143 -21.51 4.79 -14.25
N GLU A 144 -22.53 5.03 -15.06
CA GLU A 144 -23.17 6.33 -15.23
C GLU A 144 -23.86 6.77 -13.94
N THR A 145 -24.65 5.88 -13.35
CA THR A 145 -25.39 6.17 -12.11
C THR A 145 -24.50 6.08 -10.88
N LEU A 146 -23.51 5.15 -10.87
CA LEU A 146 -22.55 5.01 -9.79
C LEU A 146 -21.69 6.27 -9.62
N LYS A 147 -21.32 6.96 -10.71
CA LYS A 147 -20.58 8.23 -10.65
C LYS A 147 -21.30 9.32 -9.85
N GLY A 148 -22.62 9.28 -9.78
CA GLY A 148 -23.44 10.20 -8.97
C GLY A 148 -23.48 9.87 -7.48
N LYS A 149 -23.03 8.68 -7.07
CA LYS A 149 -23.02 8.26 -5.67
C LYS A 149 -21.75 8.77 -4.94
N SER A 150 -21.73 8.57 -3.63
CA SER A 150 -20.57 8.89 -2.80
C SER A 150 -19.29 8.21 -3.33
N VAL A 151 -18.17 8.92 -3.31
CA VAL A 151 -16.85 8.33 -3.63
C VAL A 151 -16.51 7.14 -2.73
N ALA A 152 -17.08 7.09 -1.53
CA ALA A 152 -16.87 6.00 -0.58
C ALA A 152 -17.47 4.65 -1.02
N VAL A 153 -18.32 4.63 -2.05
CA VAL A 153 -18.91 3.40 -2.61
C VAL A 153 -18.39 3.10 -4.01
N GLN A 154 -17.27 3.70 -4.36
CA GLN A 154 -16.62 3.53 -5.66
C GLN A 154 -15.21 2.97 -5.49
N GLY A 155 -14.68 2.42 -6.57
CA GLY A 155 -13.29 1.95 -6.64
C GLY A 155 -12.99 0.73 -5.75
N LEU A 156 -11.71 0.57 -5.42
CA LEU A 156 -11.20 -0.64 -4.75
C LEU A 156 -11.81 -0.89 -3.36
N GLY A 157 -12.20 0.17 -2.64
CA GLY A 157 -12.80 0.01 -1.31
C GLY A 157 -14.23 -0.53 -1.33
N ALA A 158 -14.88 -0.59 -2.50
CA ALA A 158 -16.26 -1.06 -2.69
C ALA A 158 -16.35 -2.47 -3.29
N LEU A 159 -15.24 -3.01 -3.82
CA LEU A 159 -15.12 -4.37 -4.35
C LEU A 159 -14.81 -5.37 -3.25
#